data_1d3746f68b27b73732744c0907b096d3
#
_entry.id   1d3746f68b27b73732744c0907b096d3
#
_cell.length_a   1.000
_cell.length_b   1.000
_cell.length_c   1.000
_cell.angle_alpha   90.00
_cell.angle_beta   90.00
_cell.angle_gamma   90.00
#
_symmetry.space_group_name_H-M   'P 1'
#
loop_
_entity.id
_entity.type
_entity.pdbx_description
1 polymer ?
#
loop_
_entity_poly.entity_id
_entity_poly.type
_entity_poly.pdbx_seq_one_letter_code
_entity_poly.pdbx_strand_id
1 'polypeptide(L)'
;MVYSMISKEDFINAIIANKQENGISAFVGAGLCSDAQMPDWLHLLQPCAEELGVSIDENTDLFKFAQYYANTFGYNKLRKLINKTLNTYQHDSTLVSSILNVGFKYIWTTNYDKIIENNIVKLNAFSNTIFDEKDLVNISWQNRINIFKLNGDISNLNNIVITQSDIDNYQNNHALFLTFLKRELVTNTFIFIGYSFNDHIVLSALAEINQYLGESSNTHYTIMKNKHTAEF
;
A
#
# COMPACT_ATOMS: atom_id res chain seq x y z
N MET A 1 -4.11 -7.40 -17.65
CA MET A 1 -2.87 -7.87 -16.98
C MET A 1 -2.79 -9.37 -17.21
N VAL A 2 -1.68 -9.90 -17.69
CA VAL A 2 -1.50 -11.36 -17.87
C VAL A 2 -0.69 -11.87 -16.68
N TYR A 3 -1.23 -12.82 -15.95
CA TYR A 3 -0.55 -13.46 -14.83
C TYR A 3 -0.04 -14.82 -15.27
N SER A 4 1.23 -15.12 -14.97
CA SER A 4 1.79 -16.45 -15.09
C SER A 4 2.36 -16.88 -13.74
N MET A 5 2.13 -18.14 -13.36
CA MET A 5 2.76 -18.70 -12.16
C MET A 5 4.20 -19.10 -12.50
N ILE A 6 5.13 -18.74 -11.63
CA ILE A 6 6.52 -19.14 -11.74
C ILE A 6 6.93 -19.99 -10.54
N SER A 7 7.97 -20.79 -10.68
CA SER A 7 8.53 -21.56 -9.57
C SER A 7 9.17 -20.64 -8.53
N LYS A 8 9.30 -21.12 -7.29
CA LYS A 8 10.01 -20.39 -6.22
C LYS A 8 11.47 -20.11 -6.62
N GLU A 9 12.12 -21.04 -7.30
CA GLU A 9 13.52 -20.92 -7.73
C GLU A 9 13.65 -19.85 -8.81
N ASP A 10 12.80 -19.87 -9.83
CA ASP A 10 12.78 -18.86 -10.89
C ASP A 10 12.50 -17.47 -10.31
N PHE A 11 11.57 -17.38 -9.36
CA PHE A 11 11.29 -16.12 -8.66
C PHE A 11 12.53 -15.59 -7.95
N ILE A 12 13.23 -16.43 -7.16
CA ILE A 12 14.44 -16.02 -6.43
C ILE A 12 15.51 -15.55 -7.41
N ASN A 13 15.76 -16.32 -8.48
CA ASN A 13 16.76 -15.97 -9.49
C ASN A 13 16.42 -14.63 -10.17
N ALA A 14 15.15 -14.41 -10.53
CA ALA A 14 14.70 -13.16 -11.13
C ALA A 14 14.90 -11.98 -10.19
N ILE A 15 14.60 -12.11 -8.89
CA ILE A 15 14.79 -11.05 -7.91
C ILE A 15 16.27 -10.70 -7.71
N ILE A 16 17.16 -11.71 -7.67
CA ILE A 16 18.60 -11.50 -7.55
C ILE A 16 19.13 -10.73 -8.77
N ALA A 17 18.75 -11.15 -9.98
CA ALA A 17 19.14 -10.48 -11.21
C ALA A 17 18.66 -9.02 -11.26
N ASN A 18 17.37 -8.80 -11.03
CA ASN A 18 16.78 -7.46 -11.04
C ASN A 18 17.38 -6.54 -9.97
N LYS A 19 17.71 -7.07 -8.78
CA LYS A 19 18.36 -6.28 -7.72
C LYS A 19 19.71 -5.73 -8.16
N GLN A 20 20.43 -6.45 -9.02
CA GLN A 20 21.74 -6.02 -9.54
C GLN A 20 21.63 -5.04 -10.71
N GLU A 21 20.65 -5.22 -11.57
CA GLU A 21 20.53 -4.48 -12.84
C GLU A 21 19.65 -3.23 -12.74
N ASN A 22 18.39 -3.41 -12.34
CA ASN A 22 17.35 -2.38 -12.43
C ASN A 22 16.92 -1.85 -11.06
N GLY A 23 17.21 -2.55 -10.00
CA GLY A 23 16.68 -2.30 -8.67
C GLY A 23 15.33 -2.99 -8.42
N ILE A 24 15.05 -3.21 -7.15
CA ILE A 24 13.79 -3.81 -6.68
C ILE A 24 13.09 -2.88 -5.69
N SER A 25 11.79 -2.81 -5.78
CA SER A 25 10.92 -2.08 -4.84
C SER A 25 9.84 -3.03 -4.29
N ALA A 26 9.47 -2.85 -3.03
CA ALA A 26 8.34 -3.57 -2.46
C ALA A 26 7.06 -2.74 -2.55
N PHE A 27 5.94 -3.38 -2.84
CA PHE A 27 4.61 -2.83 -2.62
C PHE A 27 3.88 -3.68 -1.58
N VAL A 28 3.57 -3.09 -0.45
CA VAL A 28 3.07 -3.78 0.74
C VAL A 28 1.62 -3.40 0.98
N GLY A 29 0.74 -4.38 1.05
CA GLY A 29 -0.65 -4.19 1.45
C GLY A 29 -0.92 -4.63 2.90
N ALA A 30 -2.17 -4.48 3.34
CA ALA A 30 -2.62 -4.83 4.69
C ALA A 30 -2.37 -6.31 5.05
N GLY A 31 -2.38 -7.21 4.06
CA GLY A 31 -2.11 -8.63 4.27
C GLY A 31 -0.72 -8.93 4.84
N LEU A 32 0.28 -8.05 4.63
CA LEU A 32 1.60 -8.22 5.24
C LEU A 32 1.59 -7.96 6.75
N CYS A 33 0.68 -7.12 7.23
CA CYS A 33 0.55 -6.79 8.66
C CYS A 33 -0.46 -7.71 9.39
N SER A 34 -0.87 -8.82 8.77
CA SER A 34 -1.88 -9.73 9.32
C SER A 34 -1.43 -10.43 10.61
N ASP A 35 -0.12 -10.69 10.77
CA ASP A 35 0.46 -11.24 12.00
C ASP A 35 0.50 -10.22 13.16
N ALA A 36 0.43 -8.95 12.86
CA ALA A 36 0.27 -7.86 13.83
C ALA A 36 -1.20 -7.61 14.21
N GLN A 37 -2.12 -8.44 13.74
CA GLN A 37 -3.57 -8.34 13.96
C GLN A 37 -4.18 -7.01 13.48
N MET A 38 -3.49 -6.30 12.57
CA MET A 38 -4.04 -5.08 12.00
C MET A 38 -5.33 -5.35 11.24
N PRO A 39 -6.36 -4.53 11.41
CA PRO A 39 -7.59 -4.68 10.66
C PRO A 39 -7.33 -4.43 9.18
N ASP A 40 -7.93 -5.24 8.33
CA ASP A 40 -8.09 -4.89 6.92
C ASP A 40 -9.09 -3.73 6.76
N TRP A 41 -9.30 -3.31 5.53
CA TRP A 41 -10.16 -2.15 5.24
C TRP A 41 -11.61 -2.36 5.65
N LEU A 42 -12.13 -3.57 5.47
CA LEU A 42 -13.48 -3.92 5.88
C LEU A 42 -13.64 -3.82 7.40
N HIS A 43 -12.73 -4.44 8.14
CA HIS A 43 -12.75 -4.40 9.60
C HIS A 43 -12.45 -3.00 10.17
N LEU A 44 -11.64 -2.18 9.46
CA LEU A 44 -11.37 -0.80 9.83
C LEU A 44 -12.64 0.07 9.81
N LEU A 45 -13.56 -0.19 8.88
CA LEU A 45 -14.81 0.55 8.73
C LEU A 45 -16.00 -0.08 9.46
N GLN A 46 -15.84 -1.27 10.06
CA GLN A 46 -16.88 -1.96 10.82
C GLN A 46 -17.52 -1.09 11.91
N PRO A 47 -16.77 -0.31 12.73
CA PRO A 47 -17.39 0.59 13.72
C PRO A 47 -18.27 1.68 13.10
N CYS A 48 -17.96 2.10 11.85
CA CYS A 48 -18.81 3.04 11.12
C CYS A 48 -20.14 2.39 10.71
N ALA A 49 -20.09 1.14 10.30
CA ALA A 49 -21.27 0.36 9.92
C ALA A 49 -22.19 0.10 11.12
N GLU A 50 -21.61 -0.26 12.26
CA GLU A 50 -22.33 -0.44 13.52
C GLU A 50 -23.06 0.83 13.95
N GLU A 51 -22.39 1.99 13.85
CA GLU A 51 -23.01 3.26 14.21
C GLU A 51 -24.13 3.67 13.25
N LEU A 52 -24.03 3.32 11.96
CA LEU A 52 -25.09 3.53 10.97
C LEU A 52 -26.21 2.51 11.07
N GLY A 53 -26.03 1.40 11.81
CA GLY A 53 -26.97 0.30 11.88
C GLY A 53 -27.10 -0.50 10.56
N VAL A 54 -26.02 -0.55 9.78
CA VAL A 54 -25.95 -1.28 8.50
C VAL A 54 -24.84 -2.34 8.57
N SER A 55 -24.90 -3.32 7.68
CA SER A 55 -23.83 -4.32 7.49
C SER A 55 -23.02 -3.99 6.24
N ILE A 56 -21.72 -4.22 6.30
CA ILE A 56 -20.78 -4.16 5.17
C ILE A 56 -20.11 -5.53 5.02
N ASP A 57 -19.75 -5.89 3.80
CA ASP A 57 -19.12 -7.15 3.45
C ASP A 57 -18.03 -6.96 2.37
N GLU A 58 -17.45 -8.07 1.89
CA GLU A 58 -16.38 -8.06 0.88
C GLU A 58 -16.83 -7.46 -0.48
N ASN A 59 -18.14 -7.37 -0.76
CA ASN A 59 -18.67 -6.77 -1.98
C ASN A 59 -19.00 -5.30 -1.83
N THR A 60 -18.90 -4.77 -0.62
CA THR A 60 -19.19 -3.37 -0.33
C THR A 60 -18.10 -2.46 -0.91
N ASP A 61 -18.50 -1.44 -1.68
CA ASP A 61 -17.60 -0.36 -2.09
C ASP A 61 -17.24 0.50 -0.88
N LEU A 62 -16.11 0.20 -0.26
CA LEU A 62 -15.70 0.79 1.01
C LEU A 62 -15.37 2.29 0.91
N PHE A 63 -14.94 2.79 -0.26
CA PHE A 63 -14.73 4.23 -0.47
C PHE A 63 -16.06 4.98 -0.49
N LYS A 64 -17.06 4.45 -1.18
CA LYS A 64 -18.42 5.01 -1.19
C LYS A 64 -19.08 4.90 0.17
N PHE A 65 -18.88 3.78 0.86
CA PHE A 65 -19.38 3.60 2.22
C PHE A 65 -18.77 4.65 3.18
N ALA A 66 -17.45 4.83 3.16
CA ALA A 66 -16.78 5.84 3.98
C ALA A 66 -17.24 7.27 3.63
N GLN A 67 -17.49 7.54 2.33
CA GLN A 67 -18.10 8.82 1.89
C GLN A 67 -19.48 9.00 2.47
N TYR A 68 -20.33 7.98 2.44
CA TYR A 68 -21.68 8.04 3.00
C TYR A 68 -21.64 8.33 4.51
N TYR A 69 -20.76 7.64 5.24
CA TYR A 69 -20.56 7.88 6.67
C TYR A 69 -20.06 9.31 6.93
N ALA A 70 -19.09 9.80 6.15
CA ALA A 70 -18.56 11.16 6.27
C ALA A 70 -19.61 12.23 5.98
N ASN A 71 -20.49 12.01 5.02
CA ASN A 71 -21.59 12.91 4.70
C ASN A 71 -22.65 12.97 5.84
N THR A 72 -22.85 11.85 6.53
CA THR A 72 -23.84 11.73 7.63
C THR A 72 -23.30 12.33 8.93
N PHE A 73 -22.08 12.02 9.30
CA PHE A 73 -21.52 12.34 10.62
C PHE A 73 -20.33 13.31 10.59
N GLY A 74 -19.85 13.67 9.41
CA GLY A 74 -18.71 14.55 9.20
C GLY A 74 -17.37 13.82 9.08
N TYR A 75 -16.49 14.34 8.22
CA TYR A 75 -15.15 13.83 7.96
C TYR A 75 -14.28 13.72 9.22
N ASN A 76 -14.38 14.68 10.13
CA ASN A 76 -13.60 14.67 11.37
C ASN A 76 -13.96 13.47 12.27
N LYS A 77 -15.22 13.04 12.25
CA LYS A 77 -15.66 11.89 13.04
C LYS A 77 -15.14 10.61 12.44
N LEU A 78 -15.23 10.46 11.11
CA LEU A 78 -14.64 9.32 10.39
C LEU A 78 -13.14 9.18 10.70
N ARG A 79 -12.37 10.26 10.51
CA ARG A 79 -10.93 10.28 10.76
C ARG A 79 -10.55 9.94 12.21
N LYS A 80 -11.29 10.45 13.19
CA LYS A 80 -11.09 10.12 14.60
C LYS A 80 -11.35 8.64 14.89
N LEU A 81 -12.36 8.06 14.26
CA LEU A 81 -12.70 6.66 14.43
C LEU A 81 -11.60 5.76 13.85
N ILE A 82 -11.14 6.06 12.62
CA ILE A 82 -10.02 5.38 11.99
C ILE A 82 -8.77 5.47 12.86
N ASN A 83 -8.42 6.65 13.34
CA ASN A 83 -7.27 6.85 14.22
C ASN A 83 -7.39 6.03 15.51
N LYS A 84 -8.56 6.02 16.13
CA LYS A 84 -8.81 5.21 17.34
C LYS A 84 -8.62 3.74 17.06
N THR A 85 -9.18 3.24 15.96
CA THR A 85 -9.08 1.82 15.59
C THR A 85 -7.63 1.43 15.32
N LEU A 86 -6.89 2.18 14.49
CA LEU A 86 -5.51 1.87 14.15
C LEU A 86 -4.55 1.96 15.36
N ASN A 87 -4.76 2.90 16.27
CA ASN A 87 -3.92 3.04 17.48
C ASN A 87 -4.16 1.95 18.52
N THR A 88 -5.23 1.17 18.40
CA THR A 88 -5.46 0.01 19.28
C THR A 88 -4.49 -1.13 18.99
N TYR A 89 -3.94 -1.17 17.79
CA TYR A 89 -3.06 -2.22 17.29
C TYR A 89 -1.64 -1.68 17.12
N GLN A 90 -0.76 -1.98 18.06
CA GLN A 90 0.67 -1.66 17.97
C GLN A 90 1.47 -2.93 18.21
N HIS A 91 1.42 -3.84 17.24
CA HIS A 91 2.11 -5.10 17.34
C HIS A 91 3.31 -5.16 16.39
N ASP A 92 4.27 -5.97 16.77
CA ASP A 92 5.40 -6.33 15.92
C ASP A 92 4.93 -7.27 14.84
N SER A 93 5.49 -7.12 13.66
CA SER A 93 5.27 -8.04 12.55
C SER A 93 6.56 -8.75 12.20
N THR A 94 6.56 -10.08 12.32
CA THR A 94 7.66 -10.92 11.86
C THR A 94 7.72 -10.98 10.33
N LEU A 95 6.58 -10.87 9.68
CA LEU A 95 6.48 -10.80 8.22
C LEU A 95 7.13 -9.52 7.71
N VAL A 96 6.82 -8.35 8.32
CA VAL A 96 7.47 -7.08 7.95
C VAL A 96 8.97 -7.14 8.19
N SER A 97 9.43 -7.66 9.33
CA SER A 97 10.86 -7.83 9.61
C SER A 97 11.55 -8.71 8.55
N SER A 98 10.90 -9.78 8.09
CA SER A 98 11.44 -10.65 7.04
C SER A 98 11.60 -9.93 5.71
N ILE A 99 10.62 -9.10 5.34
CA ILE A 99 10.67 -8.29 4.11
C ILE A 99 11.77 -7.23 4.19
N LEU A 100 11.94 -6.58 5.33
CA LEU A 100 12.99 -5.59 5.53
C LEU A 100 14.40 -6.17 5.37
N ASN A 101 14.60 -7.45 5.73
CA ASN A 101 15.88 -8.15 5.55
C ASN A 101 16.24 -8.41 4.07
N VAL A 102 15.29 -8.31 3.15
CA VAL A 102 15.58 -8.36 1.69
C VAL A 102 16.40 -7.15 1.24
N GLY A 103 16.31 -6.03 1.98
CA GLY A 103 17.09 -4.82 1.72
C GLY A 103 16.50 -3.93 0.64
N PHE A 104 15.19 -3.79 0.60
CA PHE A 104 14.50 -2.79 -0.24
C PHE A 104 14.89 -1.37 0.19
N LYS A 105 15.18 -0.51 -0.78
CA LYS A 105 15.37 0.93 -0.55
C LYS A 105 14.06 1.71 -0.61
N TYR A 106 13.11 1.21 -1.38
CA TYR A 106 11.80 1.80 -1.61
C TYR A 106 10.72 0.80 -1.25
N ILE A 107 9.85 1.21 -0.33
CA ILE A 107 8.68 0.45 0.09
C ILE A 107 7.47 1.33 -0.16
N TRP A 108 6.56 0.87 -0.99
CA TRP A 108 5.28 1.51 -1.26
C TRP A 108 4.18 0.81 -0.49
N THR A 109 3.21 1.55 0.01
CA THR A 109 2.08 0.97 0.73
C THR A 109 0.83 1.85 0.65
N THR A 110 -0.32 1.22 0.77
CA THR A 110 -1.60 1.90 1.00
C THR A 110 -2.00 1.90 2.48
N ASN A 111 -1.19 1.29 3.34
CA ASN A 111 -1.46 1.22 4.78
C ASN A 111 -1.21 2.56 5.48
N TYR A 112 -2.09 2.92 6.41
CA TYR A 112 -1.97 4.16 7.20
C TYR A 112 -1.10 4.01 8.44
N ASP A 113 -0.95 2.77 8.97
CA ASP A 113 -0.28 2.44 10.24
C ASP A 113 1.23 2.67 10.22
N LYS A 114 1.88 2.48 11.37
CA LYS A 114 3.33 2.67 11.57
C LYS A 114 4.11 1.36 11.72
N ILE A 115 3.54 0.22 11.34
CA ILE A 115 4.18 -1.08 11.57
C ILE A 115 5.51 -1.19 10.82
N ILE A 116 5.57 -0.73 9.57
CA ILE A 116 6.80 -0.78 8.77
C ILE A 116 7.89 0.04 9.47
N GLU A 117 7.58 1.29 9.82
CA GLU A 117 8.50 2.21 10.48
C GLU A 117 8.99 1.66 11.83
N ASN A 118 8.08 1.13 12.64
CA ASN A 118 8.40 0.57 13.95
C ASN A 118 9.36 -0.63 13.84
N ASN A 119 9.15 -1.50 12.84
CA ASN A 119 10.04 -2.63 12.59
C ASN A 119 11.42 -2.18 12.07
N ILE A 120 11.50 -1.11 11.25
CA ILE A 120 12.77 -0.53 10.81
C ILE A 120 13.57 -0.01 12.01
N VAL A 121 12.92 0.69 12.95
CA VAL A 121 13.58 1.19 14.17
C VAL A 121 14.13 0.03 15.00
N LYS A 122 13.41 -1.08 15.13
CA LYS A 122 13.88 -2.28 15.85
C LYS A 122 15.10 -2.94 15.21
N LEU A 123 15.24 -2.83 13.91
CA LEU A 123 16.43 -3.28 13.18
C LEU A 123 17.60 -2.29 13.27
N ASN A 124 17.49 -1.24 14.11
CA ASN A 124 18.44 -0.14 14.20
C ASN A 124 18.73 0.53 12.85
N ALA A 125 17.75 0.56 11.96
CA ALA A 125 17.81 1.22 10.68
C ALA A 125 17.00 2.52 10.69
N PHE A 126 17.18 3.33 9.66
CA PHE A 126 16.50 4.62 9.51
C PHE A 126 15.57 4.59 8.31
N SER A 127 14.43 5.26 8.43
CA SER A 127 13.48 5.45 7.32
C SER A 127 13.15 6.93 7.13
N ASN A 128 12.69 7.23 5.92
CA ASN A 128 11.91 8.44 5.61
C ASN A 128 10.51 7.99 5.24
N THR A 129 9.49 8.54 5.90
CA THR A 129 8.10 8.32 5.52
C THR A 129 7.63 9.48 4.67
N ILE A 130 7.14 9.16 3.47
CA ILE A 130 6.70 10.08 2.43
C ILE A 130 5.21 9.80 2.20
N PHE A 131 4.35 10.75 2.55
CA PHE A 131 2.88 10.63 2.43
C PHE A 131 2.23 11.91 1.92
N ASP A 132 3.02 12.95 1.70
CA ASP A 132 2.61 14.24 1.12
C ASP A 132 3.63 14.60 0.02
N GLU A 133 3.21 15.38 -0.96
CA GLU A 133 4.08 15.83 -2.04
C GLU A 133 5.29 16.62 -1.54
N LYS A 134 5.13 17.35 -0.44
CA LYS A 134 6.21 18.09 0.22
C LYS A 134 7.30 17.18 0.77
N ASP A 135 6.97 15.94 1.09
CA ASP A 135 7.93 14.97 1.62
C ASP A 135 8.84 14.42 0.53
N LEU A 136 8.48 14.54 -0.75
CA LEU A 136 9.29 14.05 -1.87
C LEU A 136 10.70 14.64 -1.91
N VAL A 137 10.90 15.84 -1.36
CA VAL A 137 12.22 16.47 -1.24
C VAL A 137 13.13 15.77 -0.21
N ASN A 138 12.54 14.97 0.68
CA ASN A 138 13.25 14.25 1.75
C ASN A 138 13.69 12.85 1.33
N ILE A 139 13.46 12.44 0.09
CA ILE A 139 13.89 11.13 -0.41
C ILE A 139 15.39 11.01 -0.26
N SER A 140 15.83 9.99 0.44
CA SER A 140 17.26 9.74 0.66
C SER A 140 17.74 8.54 -0.13
N TRP A 141 18.83 8.71 -0.85
CA TRP A 141 19.50 7.67 -1.62
C TRP A 141 20.50 6.86 -0.77
N GLN A 142 20.85 7.35 0.41
CA GLN A 142 21.88 6.77 1.26
C GLN A 142 21.35 6.39 2.63
N ASN A 143 21.60 5.14 3.05
CA ASN A 143 21.43 4.62 4.42
C ASN A 143 20.02 4.77 5.04
N ARG A 144 18.98 4.99 4.21
CA ARG A 144 17.59 5.06 4.67
C ARG A 144 16.67 4.26 3.76
N ILE A 145 15.63 3.70 4.36
CA ILE A 145 14.51 3.09 3.65
C ILE A 145 13.47 4.20 3.43
N ASN A 146 13.08 4.41 2.18
CA ASN A 146 12.03 5.38 1.86
C ASN A 146 10.69 4.63 1.79
N ILE A 147 9.74 5.05 2.63
CA ILE A 147 8.40 4.47 2.72
C ILE A 147 7.42 5.46 2.10
N PHE A 148 6.78 5.06 1.00
CA PHE A 148 5.79 5.86 0.30
C PHE A 148 4.39 5.38 0.66
N LYS A 149 3.59 6.22 1.29
CA LYS A 149 2.23 5.91 1.72
C LYS A 149 1.22 6.60 0.83
N LEU A 150 0.70 5.87 -0.15
CA LEU A 150 -0.23 6.41 -1.16
C LEU A 150 -1.52 6.97 -0.55
N ASN A 151 -2.05 6.30 0.46
CA ASN A 151 -3.31 6.72 1.08
C ASN A 151 -3.11 7.62 2.31
N GLY A 152 -1.88 8.16 2.48
CA GLY A 152 -1.56 9.01 3.62
C GLY A 152 -1.11 8.23 4.85
N ASP A 153 -0.94 8.92 5.96
CA ASP A 153 -0.36 8.40 7.20
C ASP A 153 -1.20 8.80 8.42
N ILE A 154 -1.30 7.90 9.39
CA ILE A 154 -2.06 8.13 10.64
C ILE A 154 -1.57 9.34 11.44
N SER A 155 -0.33 9.79 11.25
CA SER A 155 0.19 11.00 11.90
C SER A 155 -0.41 12.29 11.33
N ASN A 156 -1.03 12.23 10.13
CA ASN A 156 -1.69 13.37 9.50
C ASN A 156 -3.07 12.98 8.95
N LEU A 157 -4.04 12.89 9.84
CA LEU A 157 -5.40 12.47 9.51
C LEU A 157 -6.12 13.37 8.48
N ASN A 158 -5.64 14.58 8.26
CA ASN A 158 -6.25 15.48 7.28
C ASN A 158 -5.90 15.08 5.84
N ASN A 159 -4.82 14.35 5.65
CA ASN A 159 -4.32 13.92 4.32
C ASN A 159 -4.56 12.44 4.03
N ILE A 160 -5.33 11.72 4.86
CA ILE A 160 -5.66 10.32 4.54
C ILE A 160 -6.69 10.26 3.41
N VAL A 161 -6.45 9.33 2.49
CA VAL A 161 -7.33 9.03 1.35
C VAL A 161 -8.23 7.86 1.75
N ILE A 162 -9.50 8.12 2.05
CA ILE A 162 -10.41 7.12 2.61
C ILE A 162 -11.83 7.19 2.05
N THR A 163 -12.23 8.32 1.44
CA THR A 163 -13.55 8.51 0.86
C THR A 163 -13.51 8.46 -0.67
N GLN A 164 -14.68 8.28 -1.28
CA GLN A 164 -14.79 8.37 -2.74
C GLN A 164 -14.31 9.72 -3.28
N SER A 165 -14.64 10.80 -2.59
CA SER A 165 -14.18 12.14 -2.96
C SER A 165 -12.67 12.30 -2.91
N ASP A 166 -11.98 11.61 -1.97
CA ASP A 166 -10.51 11.61 -1.92
C ASP A 166 -9.92 10.91 -3.15
N ILE A 167 -10.51 9.78 -3.56
CA ILE A 167 -10.08 9.04 -4.76
C ILE A 167 -10.34 9.85 -6.03
N ASP A 168 -11.54 10.43 -6.18
CA ASP A 168 -11.93 11.21 -7.36
C ASP A 168 -10.99 12.40 -7.58
N ASN A 169 -10.50 12.99 -6.48
CA ASN A 169 -9.58 14.12 -6.52
C ASN A 169 -8.10 13.74 -6.41
N TYR A 170 -7.78 12.44 -6.31
CA TYR A 170 -6.42 11.98 -6.03
C TYR A 170 -5.41 12.49 -7.07
N GLN A 171 -5.73 12.39 -8.35
CA GLN A 171 -4.83 12.83 -9.43
C GLN A 171 -4.53 14.33 -9.36
N ASN A 172 -5.50 15.15 -8.95
CA ASN A 172 -5.31 16.60 -8.81
C ASN A 172 -4.48 16.95 -7.57
N ASN A 173 -4.71 16.23 -6.47
CA ASN A 173 -4.09 16.52 -5.18
C ASN A 173 -2.71 15.87 -5.01
N HIS A 174 -2.43 14.78 -5.76
CA HIS A 174 -1.23 13.95 -5.62
C HIS A 174 -0.53 13.69 -6.97
N ALA A 175 -0.52 14.69 -7.86
CA ALA A 175 0.01 14.55 -9.22
C ALA A 175 1.51 14.21 -9.24
N LEU A 176 2.32 14.85 -8.39
CA LEU A 176 3.75 14.57 -8.29
C LEU A 176 4.01 13.18 -7.68
N PHE A 177 3.23 12.81 -6.68
CA PHE A 177 3.33 11.50 -6.04
C PHE A 177 3.02 10.36 -7.04
N LEU A 178 1.96 10.53 -7.84
CA LEU A 178 1.62 9.60 -8.93
C LEU A 178 2.70 9.52 -10.00
N THR A 179 3.28 10.66 -10.38
CA THR A 179 4.38 10.70 -11.35
C THR A 179 5.58 9.93 -10.82
N PHE A 180 5.86 10.06 -9.52
CA PHE A 180 6.94 9.32 -8.88
C PHE A 180 6.67 7.82 -8.84
N LEU A 181 5.44 7.40 -8.50
CA LEU A 181 5.01 6.00 -8.54
C LEU A 181 5.16 5.41 -9.95
N LYS A 182 4.67 6.10 -10.98
CA LYS A 182 4.77 5.66 -12.38
C LYS A 182 6.22 5.52 -12.81
N ARG A 183 7.09 6.49 -12.47
CA ARG A 183 8.52 6.38 -12.73
C ARG A 183 9.10 5.12 -12.09
N GLU A 184 8.82 4.88 -10.82
CA GLU A 184 9.32 3.71 -10.10
C GLU A 184 8.84 2.40 -10.74
N LEU A 185 7.56 2.31 -11.12
CA LEU A 185 7.00 1.15 -11.81
C LEU A 185 7.64 0.90 -13.19
N VAL A 186 8.09 1.96 -13.87
CA VAL A 186 8.79 1.82 -15.16
C VAL A 186 10.24 1.40 -14.97
N THR A 187 10.92 1.88 -13.93
CA THR A 187 12.38 1.69 -13.77
C THR A 187 12.77 0.53 -12.87
N ASN A 188 11.90 0.10 -11.95
CA ASN A 188 12.19 -0.93 -10.96
C ASN A 188 11.26 -2.14 -11.12
N THR A 189 11.75 -3.31 -10.73
CA THR A 189 10.89 -4.48 -10.54
C THR A 189 10.18 -4.41 -9.19
N PHE A 190 8.86 -4.38 -9.20
CA PHE A 190 8.06 -4.40 -7.99
C PHE A 190 7.74 -5.83 -7.54
N ILE A 191 7.78 -6.02 -6.22
CA ILE A 191 7.28 -7.21 -5.55
C ILE A 191 6.09 -6.80 -4.70
N PHE A 192 4.89 -7.21 -5.12
CA PHE A 192 3.64 -6.97 -4.40
C PHE A 192 3.45 -8.05 -3.33
N ILE A 193 3.25 -7.65 -2.07
CA ILE A 193 3.19 -8.57 -0.94
C ILE A 193 2.00 -8.21 -0.05
N GLY A 194 1.10 -9.18 0.16
CA GLY A 194 -0.11 -8.94 0.96
C GLY A 194 -1.04 -7.86 0.40
N TYR A 195 -1.01 -7.64 -0.92
CA TYR A 195 -1.76 -6.62 -1.62
C TYR A 195 -2.88 -7.24 -2.45
N SER A 196 -4.09 -6.71 -2.34
CA SER A 196 -5.29 -7.30 -2.96
C SER A 196 -5.55 -6.86 -4.40
N PHE A 197 -4.84 -5.86 -4.91
CA PHE A 197 -5.10 -5.22 -6.21
C PHE A 197 -6.51 -4.62 -6.36
N ASN A 198 -7.12 -4.19 -5.27
CA ASN A 198 -8.42 -3.50 -5.28
C ASN A 198 -8.28 -1.96 -5.27
N ASP A 199 -7.07 -1.45 -5.26
CA ASP A 199 -6.79 -0.01 -5.23
C ASP A 199 -6.76 0.55 -6.66
N HIS A 200 -7.68 1.44 -6.98
CA HIS A 200 -7.80 2.06 -8.30
C HIS A 200 -6.58 2.90 -8.70
N ILE A 201 -5.85 3.47 -7.75
CA ILE A 201 -4.70 4.33 -8.02
C ILE A 201 -3.58 3.52 -8.65
N VAL A 202 -3.23 2.39 -8.01
CA VAL A 202 -2.16 1.50 -8.48
C VAL A 202 -2.55 0.80 -9.77
N LEU A 203 -3.78 0.30 -9.85
CA LEU A 203 -4.28 -0.35 -11.07
C LEU A 203 -4.30 0.59 -12.26
N SER A 204 -4.71 1.84 -12.07
CA SER A 204 -4.71 2.85 -13.12
C SER A 204 -3.29 3.18 -13.59
N ALA A 205 -2.33 3.31 -12.66
CA ALA A 205 -0.93 3.54 -13.00
C ALA A 205 -0.35 2.38 -13.82
N LEU A 206 -0.60 1.14 -13.40
CA LEU A 206 -0.15 -0.05 -14.13
C LEU A 206 -0.80 -0.18 -15.52
N ALA A 207 -2.11 0.12 -15.62
CA ALA A 207 -2.82 0.10 -16.88
C ALA A 207 -2.28 1.15 -17.87
N GLU A 208 -2.01 2.36 -17.40
CA GLU A 208 -1.43 3.44 -18.21
C GLU A 208 -0.01 3.07 -18.69
N ILE A 209 0.85 2.54 -17.83
CA ILE A 209 2.17 2.07 -18.21
C ILE A 209 2.09 0.98 -19.28
N ASN A 210 1.22 0.00 -19.08
CA ASN A 210 1.00 -1.07 -20.07
C ASN A 210 0.47 -0.56 -21.40
N GLN A 211 -0.37 0.49 -21.39
CA GLN A 211 -0.87 1.12 -22.62
C GLN A 211 0.26 1.72 -23.44
N TYR A 212 1.25 2.35 -22.82
CA TYR A 212 2.35 3.01 -23.52
C TYR A 212 3.52 2.09 -23.85
N LEU A 213 3.85 1.16 -22.98
CA LEU A 213 5.04 0.32 -23.10
C LEU A 213 4.74 -1.10 -23.62
N GLY A 214 3.51 -1.60 -23.43
CA GLY A 214 3.13 -2.94 -23.85
C GLY A 214 4.09 -4.01 -23.35
N GLU A 215 4.64 -4.82 -24.28
CA GLU A 215 5.60 -5.88 -23.96
C GLU A 215 6.96 -5.36 -23.43
N SER A 216 7.24 -4.08 -23.60
CA SER A 216 8.47 -3.45 -23.06
C SER A 216 8.35 -3.02 -21.61
N SER A 217 7.19 -3.21 -20.98
CA SER A 217 7.03 -2.92 -19.54
C SER A 217 7.77 -3.93 -18.68
N ASN A 218 8.26 -3.47 -17.52
CA ASN A 218 8.91 -4.35 -16.56
C ASN A 218 7.96 -5.45 -16.05
N THR A 219 8.51 -6.62 -15.82
CA THR A 219 7.79 -7.69 -15.12
C THR A 219 7.78 -7.40 -13.63
N HIS A 220 6.58 -7.39 -13.04
CA HIS A 220 6.38 -7.29 -11.61
C HIS A 220 5.91 -8.62 -11.04
N TYR A 221 6.20 -8.86 -9.78
CA TYR A 221 5.87 -10.12 -9.11
C TYR A 221 4.88 -9.89 -7.97
N THR A 222 4.01 -10.87 -7.73
CA THR A 222 3.13 -10.87 -6.55
C THR A 222 3.29 -12.16 -5.76
N ILE A 223 3.33 -12.03 -4.44
CA ILE A 223 3.30 -13.15 -3.51
C ILE A 223 1.89 -13.27 -2.96
N MET A 224 1.20 -14.33 -3.35
CA MET A 224 -0.18 -14.59 -2.96
C MET A 224 -0.25 -15.84 -2.07
N LYS A 225 -1.15 -15.82 -1.08
CA LYS A 225 -1.49 -17.02 -0.33
C LYS A 225 -2.27 -17.95 -1.27
N ASN A 226 -1.84 -19.21 -1.42
CA ASN A 226 -2.59 -20.19 -2.21
C ASN A 226 -4.02 -20.30 -1.66
N LYS A 227 -4.98 -19.70 -2.34
CA LYS A 227 -6.36 -20.14 -2.28
C LYS A 227 -6.44 -21.22 -3.35
N HIS A 228 -6.72 -22.46 -2.96
CA HIS A 228 -7.09 -23.51 -3.91
C HIS A 228 -8.21 -22.94 -4.79
N THR A 229 -7.97 -22.92 -6.10
CA THR A 229 -8.87 -22.45 -7.16
C THR A 229 -9.29 -20.98 -7.04
N ALA A 230 -8.47 -20.08 -7.55
CA ALA A 230 -9.01 -18.86 -8.13
C ALA A 230 -9.40 -19.18 -9.58
N GLU A 231 -10.66 -19.48 -9.81
CA GLU A 231 -11.27 -19.25 -11.12
C GLU A 231 -11.43 -17.72 -11.24
N PHE A 232 -10.70 -17.15 -12.22
CA PHE A 232 -10.87 -15.76 -12.64
C PHE A 232 -11.56 -15.72 -14.00
#